data_b27e0aec935d46ac2c9fac87890b3040
#
_entry.id   b27e0aec935d46ac2c9fac87890b3040
#
_cell.length_a   1.000
_cell.length_b   1.000
_cell.length_c   1.000
_cell.angle_alpha   90.00
_cell.angle_beta   90.00
_cell.angle_gamma   90.00
#
_symmetry.space_group_name_H-M   'P 1'
#
loop_
_entity.id
_entity.type
_entity.pdbx_description
1 polymer ?
#
loop_
_entity_poly.entity_id
_entity_poly.type
_entity_poly.pdbx_seq_one_letter_code
_entity_poly.pdbx_strand_id
1 'polypeptide(L)'
;MVRGRFAPSPSGRMHLGNLFCALLSYLSVKSRGGEWILRIEDLDTARCRPDYARQVEEDLRWLGLAWDEGGSAGGPDAPYFQSQRTALYEAALARLRGMGLVYPCFCTRAQLHAASAPHREDGLTVYPGTCRGLTPEDIARREAAGRKGALRLRVPEETVTFTDGHLGEVTEYLPTDCGDFLLRRSDGLFAYQLAVVVDDAAMGVTEVVRGADLLSSTPRQLLLYEPL
;
A
#
# COMPACT_ATOMS: atom_id res chain seq x y z
N MET A 1 -6.76 -19.07 -12.59
CA MET A 1 -5.46 -18.78 -13.19
C MET A 1 -4.64 -17.98 -12.18
N VAL A 2 -3.36 -18.25 -12.03
CA VAL A 2 -2.49 -17.47 -11.12
C VAL A 2 -2.19 -16.13 -11.78
N ARG A 3 -2.42 -15.02 -11.05
CA ARG A 3 -2.06 -13.66 -11.46
C ARG A 3 -1.18 -13.04 -10.38
N GLY A 4 0.08 -12.83 -10.71
CA GLY A 4 1.00 -12.12 -9.83
C GLY A 4 1.40 -10.78 -10.41
N ARG A 5 2.05 -9.95 -9.59
CA ARG A 5 2.52 -8.64 -10.05
C ARG A 5 3.91 -8.32 -9.52
N PHE A 6 4.64 -7.53 -10.30
CA PHE A 6 5.75 -6.73 -9.82
C PHE A 6 5.34 -5.27 -9.80
N ALA A 7 5.50 -4.61 -8.67
CA ALA A 7 4.91 -3.29 -8.43
C ALA A 7 5.95 -2.31 -7.85
N PRO A 8 6.96 -1.90 -8.67
CA PRO A 8 8.02 -1.02 -8.20
C PRO A 8 7.59 0.45 -8.16
N SER A 9 8.09 1.18 -7.15
CA SER A 9 8.01 2.65 -7.11
C SER A 9 9.22 3.24 -7.86
N PRO A 10 9.03 4.05 -8.91
CA PRO A 10 10.10 4.60 -9.74
C PRO A 10 10.74 5.84 -9.09
N SER A 11 11.20 5.72 -7.84
CA SER A 11 11.86 6.79 -7.07
C SER A 11 13.39 6.81 -7.23
N GLY A 12 13.94 5.87 -7.96
CA GLY A 12 15.35 5.69 -8.27
C GLY A 12 15.56 4.47 -9.16
N ARG A 13 16.82 4.15 -9.46
CA ARG A 13 17.15 2.89 -10.15
C ARG A 13 16.85 1.70 -9.26
N MET A 14 16.42 0.59 -9.88
CA MET A 14 16.29 -0.67 -9.16
C MET A 14 17.64 -1.15 -8.63
N HIS A 15 17.67 -1.60 -7.39
CA HIS A 15 18.82 -2.29 -6.82
C HIS A 15 18.62 -3.81 -6.89
N LEU A 16 19.66 -4.57 -6.57
CA LEU A 16 19.66 -6.03 -6.67
C LEU A 16 18.46 -6.68 -5.94
N GLY A 17 18.07 -6.16 -4.79
CA GLY A 17 16.91 -6.67 -4.04
C GLY A 17 15.59 -6.51 -4.80
N ASN A 18 15.38 -5.39 -5.52
CA ASN A 18 14.18 -5.23 -6.35
C ASN A 18 14.18 -6.23 -7.51
N LEU A 19 15.33 -6.41 -8.17
CA LEU A 19 15.48 -7.36 -9.28
C LEU A 19 15.28 -8.80 -8.80
N PHE A 20 15.77 -9.14 -7.62
CA PHE A 20 15.57 -10.46 -7.01
C PHE A 20 14.09 -10.72 -6.71
N CYS A 21 13.38 -9.75 -6.12
CA CYS A 21 11.93 -9.85 -5.91
C CYS A 21 11.17 -9.98 -7.24
N ALA A 22 11.56 -9.23 -8.27
CA ALA A 22 10.97 -9.34 -9.60
C ALA A 22 11.16 -10.75 -10.17
N LEU A 23 12.38 -11.30 -10.10
CA LEU A 23 12.69 -12.64 -10.58
C LEU A 23 11.88 -13.71 -9.83
N LEU A 24 11.83 -13.66 -8.50
CA LEU A 24 11.06 -14.63 -7.71
C LEU A 24 9.57 -14.55 -8.03
N SER A 25 9.00 -13.35 -8.13
CA SER A 25 7.60 -13.14 -8.51
C SER A 25 7.33 -13.70 -9.92
N TYR A 26 8.20 -13.41 -10.88
CA TYR A 26 8.10 -13.91 -12.25
C TYR A 26 8.12 -15.45 -12.29
N LEU A 27 9.12 -16.08 -11.65
CA LEU A 27 9.27 -17.53 -11.64
C LEU A 27 8.10 -18.21 -10.93
N SER A 28 7.62 -17.66 -9.83
CA SER A 28 6.49 -18.21 -9.09
C SER A 28 5.22 -18.26 -9.94
N VAL A 29 4.96 -17.20 -10.69
CA VAL A 29 3.79 -17.10 -11.58
C VAL A 29 3.95 -17.96 -12.82
N LYS A 30 5.08 -17.82 -13.53
CA LYS A 30 5.31 -18.48 -14.83
C LYS A 30 5.46 -20.00 -14.73
N SER A 31 6.03 -20.51 -13.63
CA SER A 31 6.10 -21.98 -13.39
C SER A 31 4.72 -22.65 -13.29
N ARG A 32 3.68 -21.87 -13.03
CA ARG A 32 2.27 -22.32 -12.95
C ARG A 32 1.42 -21.89 -14.14
N GLY A 33 2.05 -21.41 -15.23
CA GLY A 33 1.35 -20.96 -16.42
C GLY A 33 0.48 -19.71 -16.18
N GLY A 34 0.82 -18.88 -15.18
CA GLY A 34 0.09 -17.70 -14.81
C GLY A 34 0.48 -16.43 -15.58
N GLU A 35 -0.23 -15.35 -15.31
CA GLU A 35 0.00 -14.02 -15.86
C GLU A 35 0.77 -13.14 -14.88
N TRP A 36 1.79 -12.45 -15.36
CA TRP A 36 2.62 -11.56 -14.55
C TRP A 36 2.47 -10.11 -14.99
N ILE A 37 2.00 -9.27 -14.07
CA ILE A 37 1.62 -7.88 -14.28
C ILE A 37 2.75 -6.96 -13.86
N LEU A 38 3.03 -5.91 -14.65
CA LEU A 38 3.88 -4.80 -14.25
C LEU A 38 3.02 -3.58 -13.88
N ARG A 39 2.97 -3.23 -12.59
CA ARG A 39 2.31 -2.00 -12.11
C ARG A 39 3.34 -1.00 -11.61
N ILE A 40 3.27 0.23 -12.06
CA ILE A 40 4.17 1.31 -11.63
C ILE A 40 3.52 2.09 -10.48
N GLU A 41 4.16 2.05 -9.31
CA GLU A 41 3.65 2.70 -8.10
C GLU A 41 4.22 4.12 -7.94
N ASP A 42 3.68 5.05 -8.70
CA ASP A 42 4.12 6.43 -8.86
C ASP A 42 3.20 7.47 -8.16
N LEU A 43 2.55 7.08 -7.06
CA LEU A 43 1.65 7.96 -6.29
C LEU A 43 2.31 9.26 -5.84
N ASP A 44 3.54 9.19 -5.35
CA ASP A 44 4.32 10.36 -4.96
C ASP A 44 5.09 10.91 -6.16
N THR A 45 4.39 11.69 -6.98
CA THR A 45 4.94 12.28 -8.21
C THR A 45 6.11 13.24 -7.97
N ALA A 46 6.31 13.73 -6.76
CA ALA A 46 7.48 14.53 -6.40
C ALA A 46 8.76 13.68 -6.29
N ARG A 47 8.63 12.40 -5.91
CA ARG A 47 9.73 11.45 -5.75
C ARG A 47 9.88 10.52 -6.94
N CYS A 48 8.77 10.18 -7.61
CA CYS A 48 8.73 9.27 -8.74
C CYS A 48 8.96 10.03 -10.04
N ARG A 49 9.84 9.53 -10.89
CA ARG A 49 10.21 10.16 -12.16
C ARG A 49 9.87 9.24 -13.33
N PRO A 50 9.29 9.79 -14.42
CA PRO A 50 8.98 8.99 -15.62
C PRO A 50 10.20 8.25 -16.21
N ASP A 51 11.38 8.86 -16.10
CA ASP A 51 12.64 8.25 -16.56
C ASP A 51 12.96 6.96 -15.80
N TYR A 52 12.73 6.94 -14.48
CA TYR A 52 12.92 5.71 -13.70
C TYR A 52 11.87 4.66 -14.01
N ALA A 53 10.63 5.04 -14.33
CA ALA A 53 9.62 4.08 -14.77
C ALA A 53 10.03 3.41 -16.09
N ARG A 54 10.52 4.17 -17.08
CA ARG A 54 11.08 3.60 -18.32
C ARG A 54 12.27 2.68 -18.03
N GLN A 55 13.16 3.09 -17.15
CA GLN A 55 14.33 2.30 -16.78
C GLN A 55 13.97 0.97 -16.12
N VAL A 56 12.90 0.92 -15.29
CA VAL A 56 12.35 -0.34 -14.75
C VAL A 56 12.01 -1.29 -15.90
N GLU A 57 11.28 -0.81 -16.91
CA GLU A 57 10.90 -1.65 -18.05
C GLU A 57 12.11 -2.10 -18.87
N GLU A 58 13.10 -1.23 -19.10
CA GLU A 58 14.33 -1.55 -19.79
C GLU A 58 15.15 -2.61 -19.05
N ASP A 59 15.31 -2.44 -17.73
CA ASP A 59 16.06 -3.38 -16.88
C ASP A 59 15.37 -4.76 -16.85
N LEU A 60 14.04 -4.82 -16.77
CA LEU A 60 13.28 -6.08 -16.83
C LEU A 60 13.44 -6.77 -18.19
N ARG A 61 13.33 -6.04 -19.30
CA ARG A 61 13.55 -6.59 -20.65
C ARG A 61 14.98 -7.11 -20.82
N TRP A 62 15.97 -6.37 -20.32
CA TRP A 62 17.36 -6.79 -20.35
C TRP A 62 17.59 -8.11 -19.60
N LEU A 63 16.88 -8.32 -18.49
CA LEU A 63 16.93 -9.56 -17.72
C LEU A 63 16.10 -10.70 -18.32
N GLY A 64 15.36 -10.46 -19.41
CA GLY A 64 14.47 -11.44 -20.01
C GLY A 64 13.16 -11.67 -19.24
N LEU A 65 12.80 -10.77 -18.31
CA LEU A 65 11.57 -10.83 -17.52
C LEU A 65 10.46 -10.10 -18.28
N ALA A 66 9.79 -10.82 -19.19
CA ALA A 66 8.66 -10.29 -19.95
C ALA A 66 7.36 -10.38 -19.13
N TRP A 67 6.64 -9.26 -19.01
CA TRP A 67 5.32 -9.20 -18.40
C TRP A 67 4.22 -9.36 -19.46
N ASP A 68 3.07 -9.88 -19.04
CA ASP A 68 1.95 -10.15 -19.95
C ASP A 68 1.10 -8.90 -20.16
N GLU A 69 0.96 -8.06 -19.13
CA GLU A 69 0.26 -6.79 -19.17
C GLU A 69 0.87 -5.78 -18.20
N GLY A 70 0.66 -4.51 -18.45
CA GLY A 70 1.10 -3.45 -17.55
C GLY A 70 2.19 -2.55 -18.11
N GLY A 71 2.70 -1.66 -17.25
CA GLY A 71 3.66 -0.65 -17.64
C GLY A 71 3.18 0.19 -18.82
N SER A 72 4.09 0.53 -19.73
CA SER A 72 3.78 1.28 -20.96
C SER A 72 3.08 0.44 -22.04
N ALA A 73 3.11 -0.89 -21.94
CA ALA A 73 2.44 -1.79 -22.88
C ALA A 73 0.92 -1.80 -22.70
N GLY A 74 0.44 -1.41 -21.50
CA GLY A 74 -0.99 -1.39 -21.20
C GLY A 74 -1.57 -2.79 -20.99
N GLY A 75 -2.87 -2.93 -21.24
CA GLY A 75 -3.62 -4.18 -21.05
C GLY A 75 -5.07 -3.92 -20.65
N PRO A 76 -5.84 -4.99 -20.33
CA PRO A 76 -7.27 -4.89 -20.04
C PRO A 76 -7.60 -4.10 -18.78
N ASP A 77 -6.71 -4.11 -17.77
CA ASP A 77 -6.91 -3.45 -16.49
C ASP A 77 -6.24 -2.05 -16.40
N ALA A 78 -5.92 -1.46 -17.57
CA ALA A 78 -5.31 -0.13 -17.67
C ALA A 78 -6.16 0.94 -16.94
N PRO A 79 -5.49 2.00 -16.42
CA PRO A 79 -4.05 2.29 -16.47
C PRO A 79 -3.25 1.50 -15.42
N TYR A 80 -1.94 1.27 -15.69
CA TYR A 80 -1.04 0.55 -14.79
C TYR A 80 -0.07 1.47 -14.02
N PHE A 81 -0.30 2.76 -14.07
CA PHE A 81 0.39 3.78 -13.29
C PHE A 81 -0.55 4.26 -12.19
N GLN A 82 -0.14 4.16 -10.93
CA GLN A 82 -1.01 4.51 -9.79
C GLN A 82 -1.45 5.97 -9.79
N SER A 83 -0.61 6.89 -10.27
CA SER A 83 -0.94 8.31 -10.42
C SER A 83 -2.19 8.55 -11.30
N GLN A 84 -2.52 7.64 -12.19
CA GLN A 84 -3.66 7.70 -13.10
C GLN A 84 -4.93 7.00 -12.55
N ARG A 85 -4.87 6.40 -11.36
CA ARG A 85 -5.94 5.58 -10.78
C ARG A 85 -6.66 6.25 -9.60
N THR A 86 -6.43 7.53 -9.40
CA THR A 86 -6.96 8.32 -8.25
C THR A 86 -8.47 8.15 -8.05
N ALA A 87 -9.25 8.04 -9.13
CA ALA A 87 -10.71 7.87 -9.05
C ALA A 87 -11.10 6.56 -8.33
N LEU A 88 -10.36 5.47 -8.53
CA LEU A 88 -10.60 4.19 -7.85
C LEU A 88 -10.31 4.31 -6.34
N TYR A 89 -9.24 5.01 -5.98
CA TYR A 89 -8.87 5.21 -4.58
C TYR A 89 -9.86 6.15 -3.85
N GLU A 90 -10.38 7.18 -4.55
CA GLU A 90 -11.44 8.04 -4.00
C GLU A 90 -12.73 7.23 -3.77
N ALA A 91 -13.13 6.36 -4.69
CA ALA A 91 -14.30 5.50 -4.54
C ALA A 91 -14.16 4.54 -3.35
N ALA A 92 -13.00 3.89 -3.23
CA ALA A 92 -12.69 3.01 -2.10
C ALA A 92 -12.70 3.76 -0.77
N LEU A 93 -12.08 4.94 -0.71
CA LEU A 93 -12.08 5.79 0.47
C LEU A 93 -13.49 6.25 0.86
N ALA A 94 -14.33 6.60 -0.14
CA ALA A 94 -15.72 6.98 0.10
C ALA A 94 -16.53 5.82 0.69
N ARG A 95 -16.33 4.59 0.19
CA ARG A 95 -16.93 3.37 0.74
C ARG A 95 -16.55 3.16 2.21
N LEU A 96 -15.26 3.20 2.53
CA LEU A 96 -14.77 3.07 3.92
C LEU A 96 -15.32 4.17 4.85
N ARG A 97 -15.45 5.41 4.34
CA ARG A 97 -16.10 6.51 5.08
C ARG A 97 -17.57 6.25 5.35
N GLY A 98 -18.30 5.76 4.35
CA GLY A 98 -19.73 5.41 4.49
C GLY A 98 -19.97 4.34 5.55
N MET A 99 -18.98 3.48 5.80
CA MET A 99 -19.00 2.45 6.84
C MET A 99 -18.56 2.98 8.22
N GLY A 100 -18.15 4.25 8.36
CA GLY A 100 -17.68 4.84 9.61
C GLY A 100 -16.25 4.39 10.02
N LEU A 101 -15.52 3.75 9.10
CA LEU A 101 -14.18 3.19 9.37
C LEU A 101 -13.06 4.22 9.28
N VAL A 102 -13.35 5.46 8.85
CA VAL A 102 -12.33 6.48 8.58
C VAL A 102 -12.52 7.70 9.48
N TYR A 103 -11.41 8.25 9.96
CA TYR A 103 -11.42 9.50 10.72
C TYR A 103 -10.22 10.38 10.38
N PRO A 104 -10.33 11.72 10.58
CA PRO A 104 -9.23 12.64 10.33
C PRO A 104 -8.21 12.65 11.47
N CYS A 105 -6.93 12.68 11.11
CA CYS A 105 -5.81 12.77 12.03
C CYS A 105 -5.02 14.06 11.75
N PHE A 106 -4.88 14.91 12.76
CA PHE A 106 -4.19 16.19 12.67
C PHE A 106 -2.81 16.17 13.34
N CYS A 107 -2.29 15.02 13.72
CA CYS A 107 -0.96 14.91 14.33
C CYS A 107 0.14 15.30 13.34
N THR A 108 1.10 16.07 13.82
CA THR A 108 2.35 16.34 13.10
C THR A 108 3.30 15.15 13.21
N ARG A 109 4.32 15.07 12.33
CA ARG A 109 5.36 14.04 12.42
C ARG A 109 6.07 14.05 13.78
N ALA A 110 6.38 15.24 14.30
CA ALA A 110 7.01 15.37 15.62
C ALA A 110 6.14 14.81 16.74
N GLN A 111 4.82 15.07 16.71
CA GLN A 111 3.88 14.50 17.69
C GLN A 111 3.78 12.98 17.60
N LEU A 112 3.83 12.43 16.36
CA LEU A 112 3.80 10.99 16.18
C LEU A 112 5.07 10.34 16.72
N HIS A 113 6.25 10.91 16.48
CA HIS A 113 7.50 10.42 17.05
C HIS A 113 7.56 10.52 18.57
N ALA A 114 7.08 11.61 19.15
CA ALA A 114 7.07 11.79 20.61
C ALA A 114 6.10 10.85 21.34
N ALA A 115 4.98 10.48 20.70
CA ALA A 115 3.96 9.61 21.26
C ALA A 115 4.26 8.10 21.07
N SER A 116 5.24 7.77 20.23
CA SER A 116 5.60 6.40 19.88
C SER A 116 6.74 5.91 20.77
N ALA A 117 6.42 5.38 21.92
CA ALA A 117 7.37 4.64 22.75
C ALA A 117 6.65 3.39 23.30
N PRO A 118 7.33 2.22 23.31
CA PRO A 118 8.62 1.92 22.71
C PRO A 118 8.50 1.56 21.22
N HIS A 119 9.55 1.81 20.47
CA HIS A 119 9.67 1.33 19.08
C HIS A 119 9.66 -0.20 19.08
N ARG A 120 8.93 -0.82 18.15
CA ARG A 120 9.12 -2.24 17.85
C ARG A 120 10.56 -2.45 17.37
N GLU A 121 11.11 -3.64 17.58
CA GLU A 121 12.47 -4.01 17.13
C GLU A 121 12.66 -3.83 15.62
N ASP A 122 11.55 -3.86 14.83
CA ASP A 122 11.51 -3.62 13.39
C ASP A 122 11.48 -2.13 12.99
N GLY A 123 11.53 -1.19 13.95
CA GLY A 123 11.49 0.26 13.73
C GLY A 123 10.12 0.81 13.30
N LEU A 124 9.07 0.01 13.28
CA LEU A 124 7.72 0.45 12.96
C LEU A 124 7.10 1.24 14.11
N THR A 125 6.57 2.40 13.78
CA THR A 125 5.86 3.27 14.71
C THR A 125 4.36 2.98 14.66
N VAL A 126 3.82 2.43 15.74
CA VAL A 126 2.37 2.22 15.89
C VAL A 126 1.73 3.54 16.30
N TYR A 127 0.66 3.94 15.62
CA TYR A 127 -0.07 5.17 15.94
C TYR A 127 -0.89 5.00 17.23
N PRO A 128 -0.73 5.88 18.22
CA PRO A 128 -1.38 5.72 19.54
C PRO A 128 -2.87 6.11 19.58
N GLY A 129 -3.51 6.38 18.44
CA GLY A 129 -4.93 6.71 18.40
C GLY A 129 -5.30 8.14 18.83
N THR A 130 -4.36 9.06 18.97
CA THR A 130 -4.55 10.42 19.51
C THR A 130 -5.76 11.19 18.93
N CYS A 131 -6.07 11.02 17.65
CA CYS A 131 -7.20 11.69 17.02
C CYS A 131 -8.44 10.79 16.84
N ARG A 132 -8.39 9.54 17.29
CA ARG A 132 -9.46 8.55 17.09
C ARG A 132 -10.78 8.95 17.75
N GLY A 133 -10.70 9.66 18.87
CA GLY A 133 -11.85 10.10 19.68
C GLY A 133 -12.24 11.56 19.50
N LEU A 134 -11.76 12.26 18.46
CA LEU A 134 -12.14 13.65 18.22
C LEU A 134 -13.63 13.77 17.92
N THR A 135 -14.29 14.75 18.55
CA THR A 135 -15.69 15.09 18.26
C THR A 135 -15.82 15.85 16.94
N PRO A 136 -17.01 15.90 16.33
CA PRO A 136 -17.23 16.73 15.14
C PRO A 136 -16.84 18.20 15.37
N GLU A 137 -17.07 18.74 16.57
CA GLU A 137 -16.72 20.13 16.94
C GLU A 137 -15.21 20.31 17.01
N ASP A 138 -14.45 19.32 17.52
CA ASP A 138 -12.99 19.35 17.56
C ASP A 138 -12.41 19.31 16.14
N ILE A 139 -13.00 18.51 15.26
CA ILE A 139 -12.61 18.42 13.86
C ILE A 139 -12.86 19.77 13.17
N ALA A 140 -14.09 20.31 13.27
CA ALA A 140 -14.47 21.58 12.65
C ALA A 140 -13.57 22.75 13.12
N ARG A 141 -13.25 22.80 14.43
CA ARG A 141 -12.35 23.81 15.01
C ARG A 141 -10.94 23.74 14.42
N ARG A 142 -10.41 22.52 14.20
CA ARG A 142 -9.06 22.31 13.61
C ARG A 142 -9.04 22.68 12.13
N GLU A 143 -10.09 22.33 11.39
CA GLU A 143 -10.25 22.68 9.99
C GLU A 143 -10.42 24.19 9.79
N ALA A 144 -11.22 24.85 10.64
CA ALA A 144 -11.38 26.32 10.65
C ALA A 144 -10.06 27.04 10.96
N ALA A 145 -9.15 26.41 11.73
CA ALA A 145 -7.78 26.89 11.94
C ALA A 145 -6.82 26.58 10.78
N GLY A 146 -7.33 26.15 9.62
CA GLY A 146 -6.56 25.88 8.41
C GLY A 146 -5.77 24.57 8.42
N ARG A 147 -6.01 23.66 9.41
CA ARG A 147 -5.30 22.39 9.48
C ARG A 147 -5.96 21.38 8.55
N LYS A 148 -5.14 20.74 7.72
CA LYS A 148 -5.57 19.63 6.87
C LYS A 148 -5.30 18.31 7.61
N GLY A 149 -6.34 17.52 7.83
CA GLY A 149 -6.24 16.20 8.42
C GLY A 149 -5.78 15.14 7.41
N ALA A 150 -4.88 14.28 7.82
CA ALA A 150 -4.69 12.99 7.14
C ALA A 150 -5.87 12.06 7.49
N LEU A 151 -6.13 11.05 6.68
CA LEU A 151 -7.21 10.10 6.91
C LEU A 151 -6.63 8.76 7.35
N ARG A 152 -7.15 8.22 8.46
CA ARG A 152 -6.76 6.92 8.99
C ARG A 152 -7.91 5.94 9.00
N LEU A 153 -7.58 4.65 8.83
CA LEU A 153 -8.49 3.55 9.11
C LEU A 153 -8.59 3.33 10.62
N ARG A 154 -9.80 3.09 11.12
CA ARG A 154 -10.04 2.56 12.47
C ARG A 154 -9.77 1.07 12.46
N VAL A 155 -8.73 0.65 13.14
CA VAL A 155 -8.37 -0.77 13.27
C VAL A 155 -9.24 -1.40 14.38
N PRO A 156 -9.90 -2.55 14.13
CA PRO A 156 -10.67 -3.25 15.17
C PRO A 156 -9.76 -3.90 16.22
N GLU A 157 -10.34 -4.28 17.34
CA GLU A 157 -9.65 -5.03 18.40
C GLU A 157 -9.67 -6.53 18.08
N GLU A 158 -8.90 -6.92 17.07
CA GLU A 158 -8.88 -8.26 16.52
C GLU A 158 -7.47 -8.76 16.30
N THR A 159 -7.33 -10.08 16.24
CA THR A 159 -6.12 -10.78 15.82
C THR A 159 -6.30 -11.28 14.41
N VAL A 160 -5.34 -10.97 13.54
CA VAL A 160 -5.28 -11.49 12.17
C VAL A 160 -4.21 -12.57 12.10
N THR A 161 -4.58 -13.75 11.62
CA THR A 161 -3.65 -14.84 11.32
C THR A 161 -3.70 -15.13 9.82
N PHE A 162 -2.54 -15.24 9.20
CA PHE A 162 -2.42 -15.64 7.80
C PHE A 162 -1.20 -16.54 7.61
N THR A 163 -1.18 -17.30 6.53
CA THR A 163 -0.04 -18.15 6.17
C THR A 163 0.78 -17.47 5.07
N ASP A 164 2.01 -17.05 5.39
CA ASP A 164 2.99 -16.65 4.39
C ASP A 164 3.61 -17.91 3.76
N GLY A 165 3.74 -17.92 2.44
CA GLY A 165 4.21 -19.09 1.70
C GLY A 165 5.67 -19.48 1.98
N HIS A 166 6.48 -18.58 2.57
CA HIS A 166 7.88 -18.81 2.91
C HIS A 166 8.11 -18.84 4.43
N LEU A 167 7.48 -17.94 5.16
CA LEU A 167 7.69 -17.75 6.60
C LEU A 167 6.73 -18.59 7.47
N GLY A 168 5.69 -19.19 6.86
CA GLY A 168 4.68 -19.96 7.57
C GLY A 168 3.60 -19.09 8.20
N GLU A 169 3.04 -19.55 9.32
CA GLU A 169 1.96 -18.84 10.01
C GLU A 169 2.46 -17.58 10.70
N VAL A 170 1.77 -16.46 10.44
CA VAL A 170 2.02 -15.15 11.03
C VAL A 170 0.75 -14.67 11.70
N THR A 171 0.87 -14.26 12.96
CA THR A 171 -0.25 -13.75 13.77
C THR A 171 0.08 -12.38 14.31
N GLU A 172 -0.79 -11.39 14.11
CA GLU A 172 -0.66 -10.04 14.66
C GLU A 172 -1.95 -9.62 15.39
N TYR A 173 -1.81 -9.03 16.58
CA TYR A 173 -2.89 -8.35 17.26
C TYR A 173 -2.95 -6.91 16.78
N LEU A 174 -3.97 -6.59 15.98
CA LEU A 174 -4.05 -5.36 15.21
C LEU A 174 -3.84 -4.06 16.01
N PRO A 175 -4.40 -3.87 17.22
CA PRO A 175 -4.20 -2.62 17.97
C PRO A 175 -2.75 -2.31 18.31
N THR A 176 -1.96 -3.32 18.69
CA THR A 176 -0.56 -3.14 19.13
C THR A 176 0.45 -3.34 18.01
N ASP A 177 0.16 -4.20 17.05
CA ASP A 177 1.10 -4.58 16.00
C ASP A 177 0.92 -3.75 14.72
N CYS A 178 -0.30 -3.34 14.44
CA CYS A 178 -0.68 -2.57 13.26
C CYS A 178 -0.98 -1.11 13.59
N GLY A 179 -1.89 -0.87 14.55
CA GLY A 179 -2.44 0.45 14.86
C GLY A 179 -3.25 1.07 13.71
N ASP A 180 -3.93 2.17 13.99
CA ASP A 180 -4.67 2.91 12.96
C ASP A 180 -3.70 3.48 11.93
N PHE A 181 -3.82 3.07 10.67
CA PHE A 181 -2.89 3.43 9.61
C PHE A 181 -3.47 4.41 8.59
N LEU A 182 -2.59 5.08 7.86
CA LEU A 182 -2.97 6.08 6.87
C LEU A 182 -3.62 5.44 5.65
N LEU A 183 -4.72 6.06 5.20
CA LEU A 183 -5.37 5.82 3.91
C LEU A 183 -5.06 6.97 2.93
N ARG A 184 -5.00 8.21 3.46
CA ARG A 184 -4.67 9.42 2.70
C ARG A 184 -3.86 10.38 3.56
N ARG A 185 -2.82 10.95 3.03
CA ARG A 185 -1.97 11.97 3.66
C ARG A 185 -2.68 13.31 3.70
N SER A 186 -2.23 14.22 4.56
CA SER A 186 -2.77 15.58 4.67
C SER A 186 -2.49 16.47 3.44
N ASP A 187 -1.50 16.11 2.62
CA ASP A 187 -1.22 16.73 1.33
C ASP A 187 -2.09 16.20 0.18
N GLY A 188 -2.96 15.23 0.46
CA GLY A 188 -3.91 14.64 -0.48
C GLY A 188 -3.43 13.37 -1.17
N LEU A 189 -2.17 12.97 -1.02
CA LEU A 189 -1.67 11.72 -1.60
C LEU A 189 -2.27 10.50 -0.90
N PHE A 190 -2.69 9.51 -1.68
CA PHE A 190 -3.14 8.23 -1.14
C PHE A 190 -1.98 7.46 -0.53
N ALA A 191 -2.25 6.72 0.52
CA ALA A 191 -1.26 5.89 1.17
C ALA A 191 -1.14 4.53 0.47
N TYR A 192 0.07 3.97 0.52
CA TYR A 192 0.44 2.69 -0.07
C TYR A 192 -0.57 1.57 0.25
N GLN A 193 -0.98 1.44 1.52
CA GLN A 193 -1.85 0.35 1.95
C GLN A 193 -3.21 0.33 1.20
N LEU A 194 -3.83 1.49 1.01
CA LEU A 194 -5.09 1.59 0.29
C LEU A 194 -4.90 1.33 -1.22
N ALA A 195 -3.92 2.00 -1.81
CA ALA A 195 -3.71 1.94 -3.26
C ALA A 195 -3.38 0.51 -3.73
N VAL A 196 -2.50 -0.19 -3.02
CA VAL A 196 -2.12 -1.57 -3.35
C VAL A 196 -3.32 -2.51 -3.30
N VAL A 197 -4.15 -2.44 -2.25
CA VAL A 197 -5.33 -3.31 -2.12
C VAL A 197 -6.34 -3.05 -3.23
N VAL A 198 -6.64 -1.79 -3.52
CA VAL A 198 -7.57 -1.42 -4.60
C VAL A 198 -7.06 -1.91 -5.95
N ASP A 199 -5.77 -1.75 -6.21
CA ASP A 199 -5.17 -2.15 -7.48
C ASP A 199 -5.07 -3.67 -7.62
N ASP A 200 -4.60 -4.37 -6.58
CA ASP A 200 -4.48 -5.82 -6.60
C ASP A 200 -5.86 -6.46 -6.78
N ALA A 201 -6.91 -5.94 -6.13
CA ALA A 201 -8.28 -6.40 -6.33
C ALA A 201 -8.80 -6.11 -7.75
N ALA A 202 -8.63 -4.88 -8.25
CA ALA A 202 -9.11 -4.47 -9.56
C ALA A 202 -8.40 -5.22 -10.71
N MET A 203 -7.14 -5.59 -10.52
CA MET A 203 -6.33 -6.35 -11.49
C MET A 203 -6.43 -7.87 -11.29
N GLY A 204 -7.27 -8.35 -10.35
CA GLY A 204 -7.46 -9.77 -10.09
C GLY A 204 -6.19 -10.50 -9.63
N VAL A 205 -5.31 -9.81 -8.89
CA VAL A 205 -4.07 -10.40 -8.35
C VAL A 205 -4.40 -11.48 -7.33
N THR A 206 -3.86 -12.67 -7.52
CA THR A 206 -4.06 -13.83 -6.66
C THR A 206 -2.80 -14.22 -5.89
N GLU A 207 -1.65 -13.66 -6.27
CA GLU A 207 -0.36 -13.96 -5.64
C GLU A 207 0.51 -12.71 -5.51
N VAL A 208 1.05 -12.54 -4.31
CA VAL A 208 1.94 -11.43 -3.98
C VAL A 208 3.29 -11.97 -3.50
N VAL A 209 4.34 -11.73 -4.27
CA VAL A 209 5.73 -11.93 -3.85
C VAL A 209 6.38 -10.57 -3.67
N ARG A 210 7.00 -10.34 -2.51
CA ARG A 210 7.62 -9.05 -2.15
C ARG A 210 8.68 -9.24 -1.06
N GLY A 211 9.45 -8.19 -0.76
CA GLY A 211 10.46 -8.23 0.30
C GLY A 211 9.84 -8.47 1.69
N ALA A 212 10.59 -9.13 2.57
CA ALA A 212 10.18 -9.43 3.94
C ALA A 212 9.95 -8.17 4.79
N ASP A 213 10.57 -7.05 4.43
CA ASP A 213 10.33 -5.72 5.01
C ASP A 213 8.87 -5.25 4.89
N LEU A 214 8.11 -5.82 3.96
CA LEU A 214 6.68 -5.54 3.77
C LEU A 214 5.75 -6.57 4.44
N LEU A 215 6.27 -7.53 5.20
CA LEU A 215 5.44 -8.54 5.87
C LEU A 215 4.40 -7.90 6.79
N SER A 216 4.80 -6.93 7.59
CA SER A 216 3.91 -6.16 8.48
C SER A 216 2.82 -5.34 7.76
N SER A 217 2.92 -5.18 6.44
CA SER A 217 1.85 -4.58 5.63
C SER A 217 0.70 -5.56 5.35
N THR A 218 0.94 -6.87 5.45
CA THR A 218 -0.05 -7.90 5.12
C THR A 218 -1.31 -7.80 5.98
N PRO A 219 -1.25 -7.72 7.31
CA PRO A 219 -2.45 -7.58 8.15
C PRO A 219 -3.27 -6.32 7.81
N ARG A 220 -2.59 -5.20 7.52
CA ARG A 220 -3.23 -3.95 7.10
C ARG A 220 -3.99 -4.09 5.79
N GLN A 221 -3.42 -4.82 4.85
CA GLN A 221 -4.00 -5.07 3.54
C GLN A 221 -5.15 -6.06 3.63
N LEU A 222 -5.01 -7.16 4.39
CA LEU A 222 -6.09 -8.11 4.66
C LEU A 222 -7.31 -7.42 5.27
N LEU A 223 -7.10 -6.52 6.23
CA LEU A 223 -8.17 -5.73 6.83
C LEU A 223 -8.90 -4.82 5.83
N LEU A 224 -8.26 -4.40 4.75
CA LEU A 224 -8.87 -3.58 3.71
C LEU A 224 -9.62 -4.39 2.65
N TYR A 225 -9.24 -5.65 2.39
CA TYR A 225 -9.91 -6.48 1.39
C TYR A 225 -11.35 -6.82 1.78
N GLU A 226 -11.63 -7.00 3.08
CA GLU A 226 -12.98 -7.37 3.54
C GLU A 226 -14.03 -6.28 3.25
N PRO A 227 -13.81 -4.99 3.58
CA PRO A 227 -14.78 -3.93 3.31
C PRO A 227 -14.74 -3.38 1.89
N LEU A 228 -13.73 -3.70 1.06
CA LEU A 228 -13.57 -3.20 -0.32
C LEU A 228 -13.86 -4.26 -1.37
#